data_efc07e58b211c28792366813464cb52d
#
_entry.id   efc07e58b211c28792366813464cb52d
#
_cell.length_a   1.000
_cell.length_b   1.000
_cell.length_c   1.000
_cell.angle_alpha   90.00
_cell.angle_beta   90.00
_cell.angle_gamma   90.00
#
_symmetry.space_group_name_H-M   'P 1'
#
loop_
_entity.id
_entity.type
_entity.pdbx_description
1 polymer ?
#
loop_
_entity_poly.entity_id
_entity_poly.type
_entity_poly.pdbx_seq_one_letter_code
_entity_poly.pdbx_strand_id
1 'polypeptide(L)'
;MDFRGQTVWVTGAGKGIGYATALAFVEAGANVTGFDLAFDGERYPFATETLDIADADRVREVCSRLLANTERLDVLVNAAGILRMGATDQLSAEEWRQTFAVNVGGAFNLFQQTMAQFRRQRGGAIVTVASDAAHTPRIGMSAYGASKAALKSLALTVGLELAGSGVRCNLVSPGSTDTDMQRTLWVSDDAEQQRIRGFGEQFKLGIPLGKIARPQEVANTILFLASSHASHITLQDIVVDGGSTLGA
;
A
#
# COMPACT_ATOMS: atom_id res chain seq x y z
N MET A 1 -15.36 -12.52 3.94
CA MET A 1 -15.61 -11.57 2.83
C MET A 1 -15.57 -12.38 1.55
N ASP A 2 -16.42 -12.08 0.58
CA ASP A 2 -16.55 -12.83 -0.68
C ASP A 2 -16.18 -11.89 -1.84
N PHE A 3 -15.22 -12.30 -2.65
CA PHE A 3 -14.76 -11.56 -3.83
C PHE A 3 -14.86 -12.39 -5.10
N ARG A 4 -15.68 -13.45 -5.11
CA ARG A 4 -15.83 -14.34 -6.27
C ARG A 4 -16.23 -13.56 -7.52
N GLY A 5 -15.46 -13.77 -8.59
CA GLY A 5 -15.67 -13.12 -9.88
C GLY A 5 -15.25 -11.65 -9.97
N GLN A 6 -14.75 -11.06 -8.89
CA GLN A 6 -14.23 -9.69 -8.91
C GLN A 6 -12.81 -9.64 -9.46
N THR A 7 -12.53 -8.61 -10.23
CA THR A 7 -11.19 -8.31 -10.74
C THR A 7 -10.46 -7.39 -9.77
N VAL A 8 -9.30 -7.84 -9.30
CA VAL A 8 -8.48 -7.15 -8.30
C VAL A 8 -7.06 -6.93 -8.83
N TRP A 9 -6.59 -5.71 -8.76
CA TRP A 9 -5.21 -5.35 -9.05
C TRP A 9 -4.47 -4.97 -7.78
N VAL A 10 -3.26 -5.52 -7.58
CA VAL A 10 -2.43 -5.28 -6.40
C VAL A 10 -1.01 -4.93 -6.82
N THR A 11 -0.52 -3.73 -6.49
CA THR A 11 0.88 -3.36 -6.71
C THR A 11 1.75 -3.75 -5.51
N GLY A 12 3.05 -4.04 -5.75
CA GLY A 12 3.94 -4.55 -4.70
C GLY A 12 3.61 -6.00 -4.30
N ALA A 13 3.06 -6.78 -5.25
CA ALA A 13 2.53 -8.12 -4.98
C ALA A 13 3.59 -9.24 -4.94
N GLY A 14 4.86 -8.93 -5.23
CA GLY A 14 5.94 -9.91 -5.19
C GLY A 14 6.28 -10.39 -3.78
N LYS A 15 6.06 -9.55 -2.75
CA LYS A 15 6.39 -9.85 -1.35
C LYS A 15 5.64 -9.00 -0.34
N GLY A 16 5.83 -9.30 0.94
CA GLY A 16 5.35 -8.49 2.06
C GLY A 16 3.85 -8.29 2.11
N ILE A 17 3.41 -7.06 2.38
CA ILE A 17 1.98 -6.69 2.53
C ILE A 17 1.23 -6.90 1.20
N GLY A 18 1.82 -6.50 0.07
CA GLY A 18 1.19 -6.66 -1.25
C GLY A 18 0.95 -8.12 -1.60
N TYR A 19 1.95 -8.99 -1.38
CA TYR A 19 1.79 -10.44 -1.58
C TYR A 19 0.70 -11.04 -0.67
N ALA A 20 0.76 -10.74 0.63
CA ALA A 20 -0.25 -11.23 1.58
C ALA A 20 -1.67 -10.76 1.20
N THR A 21 -1.79 -9.53 0.68
CA THR A 21 -3.05 -8.98 0.20
C THR A 21 -3.53 -9.71 -1.06
N ALA A 22 -2.65 -9.89 -2.06
CA ALA A 22 -3.00 -10.62 -3.29
C ALA A 22 -3.45 -12.05 -2.98
N LEU A 23 -2.71 -12.76 -2.12
CA LEU A 23 -3.06 -14.10 -1.66
C LEU A 23 -4.44 -14.13 -0.98
N ALA A 24 -4.70 -13.21 -0.05
CA ALA A 24 -5.97 -13.16 0.66
C ALA A 24 -7.16 -12.88 -0.28
N PHE A 25 -6.99 -12.08 -1.34
CA PHE A 25 -8.02 -11.90 -2.38
C PHE A 25 -8.23 -13.16 -3.20
N VAL A 26 -7.19 -13.91 -3.55
CA VAL A 26 -7.31 -15.21 -4.24
C VAL A 26 -8.10 -16.20 -3.37
N GLU A 27 -7.76 -16.32 -2.10
CA GLU A 27 -8.47 -17.17 -1.13
C GLU A 27 -9.94 -16.77 -0.96
N ALA A 28 -10.25 -15.47 -1.16
CA ALA A 28 -11.61 -14.95 -1.17
C ALA A 28 -12.33 -15.08 -2.53
N GLY A 29 -11.70 -15.73 -3.52
CA GLY A 29 -12.28 -16.07 -4.83
C GLY A 29 -12.13 -15.01 -5.92
N ALA A 30 -11.31 -13.99 -5.72
CA ALA A 30 -11.06 -12.95 -6.71
C ALA A 30 -10.15 -13.41 -7.87
N ASN A 31 -10.32 -12.76 -9.04
CA ASN A 31 -9.36 -12.81 -10.13
C ASN A 31 -8.30 -11.72 -9.90
N VAL A 32 -7.12 -12.13 -9.42
CA VAL A 32 -6.07 -11.20 -9.01
C VAL A 32 -4.99 -11.07 -10.08
N THR A 33 -4.59 -9.82 -10.37
CA THR A 33 -3.34 -9.49 -11.07
C THR A 33 -2.42 -8.73 -10.12
N GLY A 34 -1.27 -9.30 -9.84
CA GLY A 34 -0.21 -8.69 -9.03
C GLY A 34 0.83 -8.00 -9.91
N PHE A 35 1.28 -6.82 -9.50
CA PHE A 35 2.33 -6.03 -10.16
C PHE A 35 3.51 -5.88 -9.21
N ASP A 36 4.72 -6.13 -9.69
CA ASP A 36 5.97 -5.86 -8.96
C ASP A 36 7.13 -5.68 -9.94
N LEU A 37 8.27 -5.19 -9.45
CA LEU A 37 9.52 -5.13 -10.23
C LEU A 37 10.07 -6.52 -10.56
N ALA A 38 9.86 -7.48 -9.68
CA ALA A 38 10.29 -8.86 -9.85
C ALA A 38 9.35 -9.83 -9.12
N PHE A 39 9.30 -11.05 -9.64
CA PHE A 39 8.64 -12.18 -9.01
C PHE A 39 9.69 -13.30 -8.93
N ASP A 40 10.10 -13.65 -7.70
CA ASP A 40 11.26 -14.51 -7.41
C ASP A 40 10.99 -15.99 -7.70
N GLY A 41 10.82 -16.36 -8.96
CA GLY A 41 10.81 -17.75 -9.45
C GLY A 41 9.78 -18.71 -8.84
N GLU A 42 9.07 -18.31 -7.80
CA GLU A 42 7.99 -19.06 -7.18
C GLU A 42 6.72 -18.99 -8.03
N ARG A 43 5.89 -20.02 -7.95
CA ARG A 43 4.62 -20.04 -8.65
C ARG A 43 3.59 -19.27 -7.83
N TYR A 44 3.33 -18.02 -8.21
CA TYR A 44 2.29 -17.21 -7.57
C TYR A 44 0.89 -17.75 -7.89
N PRO A 45 -0.05 -17.79 -6.94
CA PRO A 45 -1.41 -18.29 -7.17
C PRO A 45 -2.32 -17.27 -7.90
N PHE A 46 -1.73 -16.22 -8.49
CA PHE A 46 -2.40 -15.16 -9.24
C PHE A 46 -1.59 -14.78 -10.48
N ALA A 47 -2.23 -14.06 -11.41
CA ALA A 47 -1.54 -13.51 -12.58
C ALA A 47 -0.49 -12.46 -12.16
N THR A 48 0.70 -12.52 -12.76
CA THR A 48 1.81 -11.61 -12.44
C THR A 48 2.18 -10.75 -13.64
N GLU A 49 2.43 -9.46 -13.39
CA GLU A 49 2.90 -8.48 -14.36
C GLU A 49 4.15 -7.78 -13.81
N THR A 50 5.30 -8.00 -14.43
CA THR A 50 6.53 -7.30 -14.09
C THR A 50 6.42 -5.85 -14.57
N LEU A 51 6.40 -4.91 -13.62
CA LEU A 51 6.14 -3.50 -13.89
C LEU A 51 6.83 -2.60 -12.86
N ASP A 52 7.64 -1.67 -13.35
CA ASP A 52 8.02 -0.50 -12.56
C ASP A 52 6.86 0.51 -12.59
N ILE A 53 6.20 0.69 -11.45
CA ILE A 53 5.09 1.65 -11.36
C ILE A 53 5.55 3.11 -11.47
N ALA A 54 6.84 3.41 -11.29
CA ALA A 54 7.40 4.74 -11.50
C ALA A 54 7.55 5.10 -12.99
N ASP A 55 7.55 4.10 -13.89
CA ASP A 55 7.57 4.30 -15.35
C ASP A 55 6.14 4.52 -15.88
N ALA A 56 5.78 5.80 -16.09
CA ALA A 56 4.44 6.20 -16.51
C ALA A 56 4.04 5.61 -17.87
N ASP A 57 4.99 5.46 -18.80
CA ASP A 57 4.71 4.95 -20.14
C ASP A 57 4.43 3.44 -20.10
N ARG A 58 5.21 2.70 -19.31
CA ARG A 58 4.97 1.28 -19.10
C ARG A 58 3.67 1.04 -18.33
N VAL A 59 3.36 1.84 -17.32
CA VAL A 59 2.08 1.76 -16.59
C VAL A 59 0.92 1.99 -17.55
N ARG A 60 1.00 3.01 -18.43
CA ARG A 60 -0.05 3.27 -19.42
C ARG A 60 -0.24 2.09 -20.37
N GLU A 61 0.84 1.54 -20.92
CA GLU A 61 0.80 0.40 -21.83
C GLU A 61 0.13 -0.83 -21.18
N VAL A 62 0.63 -1.22 -19.99
CA VAL A 62 0.15 -2.40 -19.29
C VAL A 62 -1.30 -2.24 -18.86
N CYS A 63 -1.66 -1.10 -18.25
CA CYS A 63 -3.04 -0.83 -17.86
C CYS A 63 -3.99 -0.81 -19.05
N SER A 64 -3.61 -0.19 -20.17
CA SER A 64 -4.43 -0.15 -21.39
C SER A 64 -4.69 -1.56 -21.92
N ARG A 65 -3.66 -2.40 -21.96
CA ARG A 65 -3.77 -3.80 -22.42
C ARG A 65 -4.69 -4.62 -21.51
N LEU A 66 -4.53 -4.49 -20.20
CA LEU A 66 -5.35 -5.24 -19.23
C LEU A 66 -6.81 -4.76 -19.22
N LEU A 67 -7.04 -3.45 -19.25
CA LEU A 67 -8.39 -2.87 -19.26
C LEU A 67 -9.15 -3.16 -20.56
N ALA A 68 -8.46 -3.33 -21.70
CA ALA A 68 -9.08 -3.74 -22.95
C ALA A 68 -9.69 -5.16 -22.89
N ASN A 69 -9.17 -6.01 -22.01
CA ASN A 69 -9.62 -7.39 -21.81
C ASN A 69 -10.42 -7.60 -20.52
N THR A 70 -10.82 -6.53 -19.87
CA THR A 70 -11.48 -6.58 -18.55
C THR A 70 -12.73 -5.69 -18.58
N GLU A 71 -13.90 -6.27 -18.36
CA GLU A 71 -15.15 -5.49 -18.29
C GLU A 71 -15.19 -4.56 -17.08
N ARG A 72 -14.65 -5.03 -15.95
CA ARG A 72 -14.63 -4.31 -14.66
C ARG A 72 -13.31 -4.47 -13.94
N LEU A 73 -12.86 -3.39 -13.30
CA LEU A 73 -11.84 -3.41 -12.27
C LEU A 73 -12.54 -3.12 -10.93
N ASP A 74 -12.77 -4.14 -10.13
CA ASP A 74 -13.55 -3.99 -8.90
C ASP A 74 -12.72 -3.42 -7.75
N VAL A 75 -11.44 -3.81 -7.65
CA VAL A 75 -10.54 -3.34 -6.60
C VAL A 75 -9.16 -3.00 -7.16
N LEU A 76 -8.65 -1.82 -6.77
CA LEU A 76 -7.25 -1.45 -6.93
C LEU A 76 -6.60 -1.32 -5.55
N VAL A 77 -5.52 -2.05 -5.31
CA VAL A 77 -4.69 -1.91 -4.11
C VAL A 77 -3.32 -1.36 -4.50
N ASN A 78 -3.01 -0.15 -4.03
CA ASN A 78 -1.68 0.45 -4.15
C ASN A 78 -0.86 0.08 -2.91
N ALA A 79 -0.05 -0.99 -2.98
CA ALA A 79 0.80 -1.44 -1.87
C ALA A 79 2.30 -1.37 -2.18
N ALA A 80 2.69 -1.07 -3.42
CA ALA A 80 4.09 -0.87 -3.76
C ALA A 80 4.68 0.37 -3.06
N GLY A 81 5.92 0.24 -2.62
CA GLY A 81 6.63 1.35 -1.99
C GLY A 81 8.05 0.96 -1.60
N ILE A 82 8.88 1.96 -1.43
CA ILE A 82 10.25 1.81 -0.95
C ILE A 82 10.50 2.66 0.29
N LEU A 83 11.43 2.23 1.11
CA LEU A 83 11.91 2.94 2.30
C LEU A 83 13.40 3.23 2.14
N ARG A 84 13.78 4.51 2.30
CA ARG A 84 15.15 4.97 2.45
C ARG A 84 15.28 5.62 3.82
N MET A 85 16.26 5.15 4.58
CA MET A 85 16.56 5.66 5.92
C MET A 85 17.82 6.51 5.88
N GLY A 86 17.82 7.60 6.61
CA GLY A 86 18.98 8.47 6.78
C GLY A 86 18.59 9.80 7.40
N ALA A 87 19.55 10.47 8.06
CA ALA A 87 19.36 11.84 8.50
C ALA A 87 19.12 12.75 7.29
N THR A 88 18.30 13.79 7.45
CA THR A 88 17.85 14.61 6.33
C THR A 88 19.00 15.28 5.57
N ASP A 89 20.06 15.65 6.26
CA ASP A 89 21.28 16.26 5.70
C ASP A 89 22.24 15.24 5.05
N GLN A 90 21.99 13.94 5.24
CA GLN A 90 22.77 12.85 4.66
C GLN A 90 22.05 12.16 3.50
N LEU A 91 20.74 12.40 3.37
CA LEU A 91 19.92 11.81 2.31
C LEU A 91 20.28 12.47 0.97
N SER A 92 20.64 11.67 -0.01
CA SER A 92 20.94 12.16 -1.37
C SER A 92 19.68 12.67 -2.08
N ALA A 93 19.86 13.63 -2.99
CA ALA A 93 18.77 14.10 -3.85
C ALA A 93 18.19 12.98 -4.73
N GLU A 94 18.99 11.95 -5.04
CA GLU A 94 18.54 10.79 -5.82
C GLU A 94 17.63 9.89 -4.99
N GLU A 95 18.00 9.57 -3.76
CA GLU A 95 17.14 8.78 -2.85
C GLU A 95 15.81 9.48 -2.57
N TRP A 96 15.84 10.80 -2.40
CA TRP A 96 14.62 11.60 -2.30
C TRP A 96 13.74 11.45 -3.54
N ARG A 97 14.31 11.67 -4.74
CA ARG A 97 13.56 11.58 -6.00
C ARG A 97 12.99 10.18 -6.23
N GLN A 98 13.77 9.12 -6.03
CA GLN A 98 13.32 7.73 -6.16
C GLN A 98 12.20 7.40 -5.17
N THR A 99 12.31 7.85 -3.92
CA THR A 99 11.27 7.62 -2.90
C THR A 99 9.94 8.23 -3.34
N PHE A 100 9.94 9.46 -3.84
CA PHE A 100 8.74 10.12 -4.35
C PHE A 100 8.25 9.52 -5.68
N ALA A 101 9.15 9.17 -6.58
CA ALA A 101 8.78 8.55 -7.86
C ALA A 101 8.02 7.24 -7.66
N VAL A 102 8.48 6.39 -6.74
CA VAL A 102 7.80 5.12 -6.45
C VAL A 102 6.57 5.35 -5.56
N ASN A 103 6.74 5.97 -4.38
CA ASN A 103 5.70 5.98 -3.36
C ASN A 103 4.51 6.89 -3.71
N VAL A 104 4.73 7.94 -4.49
CA VAL A 104 3.69 8.90 -4.90
C VAL A 104 3.42 8.80 -6.40
N GLY A 105 4.47 8.91 -7.21
CA GLY A 105 4.37 8.85 -8.68
C GLY A 105 3.77 7.54 -9.17
N GLY A 106 4.19 6.41 -8.61
CA GLY A 106 3.65 5.10 -8.98
C GLY A 106 2.15 4.99 -8.75
N ALA A 107 1.66 5.41 -7.58
CA ALA A 107 0.22 5.42 -7.30
C ALA A 107 -0.52 6.42 -8.22
N PHE A 108 0.05 7.60 -8.46
CA PHE A 108 -0.49 8.59 -9.40
C PHE A 108 -0.65 8.00 -10.81
N ASN A 109 0.36 7.29 -11.30
CA ASN A 109 0.32 6.64 -12.62
C ASN A 109 -0.84 5.62 -12.70
N LEU A 110 -1.03 4.79 -11.66
CA LEU A 110 -2.15 3.83 -11.60
C LEU A 110 -3.50 4.55 -11.55
N PHE A 111 -3.65 5.59 -10.73
CA PHE A 111 -4.88 6.39 -10.67
C PHE A 111 -5.23 6.97 -12.03
N GLN A 112 -4.24 7.60 -12.70
CA GLN A 112 -4.45 8.21 -14.01
C GLN A 112 -4.99 7.22 -15.05
N GLN A 113 -4.53 5.97 -15.03
CA GLN A 113 -4.97 4.95 -15.97
C GLN A 113 -6.30 4.27 -15.58
N THR A 114 -6.66 4.23 -14.30
CA THR A 114 -7.81 3.45 -13.83
C THR A 114 -9.06 4.27 -13.52
N MET A 115 -8.92 5.59 -13.23
CA MET A 115 -10.06 6.43 -12.86
C MET A 115 -11.17 6.47 -13.91
N ALA A 116 -10.83 6.49 -15.20
CA ALA A 116 -11.82 6.47 -16.28
C ALA A 116 -12.66 5.18 -16.25
N GLN A 117 -12.01 4.03 -15.97
CA GLN A 117 -12.69 2.74 -15.82
C GLN A 117 -13.65 2.78 -14.63
N PHE A 118 -13.19 3.23 -13.46
CA PHE A 118 -14.01 3.34 -12.26
C PHE A 118 -15.23 4.26 -12.47
N ARG A 119 -15.05 5.41 -13.13
CA ARG A 119 -16.16 6.32 -13.46
C ARG A 119 -17.17 5.66 -14.40
N ARG A 120 -16.72 4.98 -15.45
CA ARG A 120 -17.57 4.32 -16.45
C ARG A 120 -18.42 3.21 -15.83
N GLN A 121 -17.82 2.39 -14.98
CA GLN A 121 -18.50 1.25 -14.34
C GLN A 121 -19.34 1.63 -13.12
N ARG A 122 -19.21 2.87 -12.61
CA ARG A 122 -19.94 3.42 -11.48
C ARG A 122 -19.87 2.56 -10.21
N GLY A 123 -18.66 2.31 -9.75
CA GLY A 123 -18.42 1.52 -8.54
C GLY A 123 -17.05 0.89 -8.50
N GLY A 124 -16.69 0.38 -7.34
CA GLY A 124 -15.42 -0.25 -7.02
C GLY A 124 -14.80 0.29 -5.75
N ALA A 125 -13.64 -0.23 -5.41
CA ALA A 125 -12.89 0.19 -4.23
C ALA A 125 -11.41 0.40 -4.57
N ILE A 126 -10.84 1.45 -4.01
CA ILE A 126 -9.40 1.69 -4.04
C ILE A 126 -8.90 1.69 -2.60
N VAL A 127 -7.87 0.90 -2.31
CA VAL A 127 -7.22 0.88 -1.00
C VAL A 127 -5.74 1.15 -1.19
N THR A 128 -5.24 2.20 -0.54
CA THR A 128 -3.84 2.61 -0.66
C THR A 128 -3.10 2.39 0.64
N VAL A 129 -1.95 1.70 0.57
CA VAL A 129 -1.10 1.44 1.73
C VAL A 129 -0.18 2.64 1.96
N ALA A 130 -0.54 3.44 2.96
CA ALA A 130 0.28 4.56 3.43
C ALA A 130 1.31 4.09 4.48
N SER A 131 1.34 4.70 5.66
CA SER A 131 2.17 4.33 6.81
C SER A 131 1.78 5.18 8.03
N ASP A 132 2.02 4.68 9.24
CA ASP A 132 1.99 5.48 10.46
C ASP A 132 2.94 6.70 10.40
N ALA A 133 4.02 6.59 9.61
CA ALA A 133 4.95 7.70 9.34
C ALA A 133 4.34 8.86 8.53
N ALA A 134 3.16 8.68 7.92
CA ALA A 134 2.42 9.77 7.29
C ALA A 134 1.74 10.69 8.33
N HIS A 135 1.57 10.22 9.56
CA HIS A 135 0.90 10.91 10.65
C HIS A 135 1.87 11.38 11.73
N THR A 136 2.87 10.54 12.03
CA THR A 136 3.79 10.77 13.14
C THR A 136 5.23 10.85 12.62
N PRO A 137 5.96 11.96 12.88
CA PRO A 137 7.34 12.11 12.46
C PRO A 137 8.24 11.00 13.04
N ARG A 138 9.21 10.55 12.24
CA ARG A 138 10.18 9.54 12.63
C ARG A 138 11.59 10.03 12.27
N ILE A 139 12.52 9.99 13.22
CA ILE A 139 13.92 10.33 12.97
C ILE A 139 14.46 9.40 11.85
N GLY A 140 15.18 9.97 10.89
CA GLY A 140 15.76 9.24 9.76
C GLY A 140 14.77 8.82 8.68
N MET A 141 13.51 9.30 8.70
CA MET A 141 12.48 8.95 7.73
C MET A 141 11.93 10.16 6.97
N SER A 142 12.69 11.22 6.78
CA SER A 142 12.19 12.46 6.19
C SER A 142 11.58 12.25 4.78
N ALA A 143 12.30 11.60 3.87
CA ALA A 143 11.77 11.32 2.53
C ALA A 143 10.58 10.35 2.56
N TYR A 144 10.70 9.28 3.35
CA TYR A 144 9.63 8.28 3.46
C TYR A 144 8.36 8.88 4.06
N GLY A 145 8.45 9.51 5.22
CA GLY A 145 7.30 10.13 5.88
C GLY A 145 6.63 11.19 5.01
N ALA A 146 7.43 12.09 4.41
CA ALA A 146 6.91 13.09 3.47
C ALA A 146 6.21 12.45 2.25
N SER A 147 6.80 11.39 1.66
CA SER A 147 6.18 10.69 0.53
C SER A 147 4.86 10.01 0.92
N LYS A 148 4.79 9.40 2.11
CA LYS A 148 3.56 8.75 2.58
C LYS A 148 2.48 9.75 2.97
N ALA A 149 2.83 10.92 3.50
CA ALA A 149 1.89 12.03 3.72
C ALA A 149 1.36 12.59 2.38
N ALA A 150 2.23 12.77 1.39
CA ALA A 150 1.83 13.18 0.04
C ALA A 150 0.92 12.14 -0.63
N LEU A 151 1.24 10.84 -0.52
CA LEU A 151 0.41 9.74 -1.03
C LEU A 151 -0.98 9.74 -0.37
N LYS A 152 -1.05 9.97 0.95
CA LYS A 152 -2.32 10.09 1.67
C LYS A 152 -3.16 11.22 1.10
N SER A 153 -2.60 12.42 0.95
CA SER A 153 -3.30 13.57 0.39
C SER A 153 -3.79 13.29 -1.04
N LEU A 154 -2.95 12.71 -1.89
CA LEU A 154 -3.31 12.31 -3.26
C LEU A 154 -4.47 11.31 -3.28
N ALA A 155 -4.40 10.24 -2.49
CA ALA A 155 -5.43 9.20 -2.46
C ALA A 155 -6.79 9.73 -1.96
N LEU A 156 -6.79 10.62 -0.97
CA LEU A 156 -8.01 11.27 -0.48
C LEU A 156 -8.64 12.19 -1.55
N THR A 157 -7.81 12.94 -2.28
CA THR A 157 -8.27 13.79 -3.39
C THR A 157 -8.90 12.95 -4.50
N VAL A 158 -8.22 11.88 -4.94
CA VAL A 158 -8.77 10.93 -5.92
C VAL A 158 -10.08 10.30 -5.43
N GLY A 159 -10.15 9.97 -4.14
CA GLY A 159 -11.38 9.47 -3.52
C GLY A 159 -12.54 10.44 -3.60
N LEU A 160 -12.29 11.73 -3.35
CA LEU A 160 -13.31 12.76 -3.46
C LEU A 160 -13.79 12.94 -4.92
N GLU A 161 -12.86 12.90 -5.87
CA GLU A 161 -13.17 13.00 -7.32
C GLU A 161 -13.96 11.80 -7.85
N LEU A 162 -13.85 10.63 -7.22
CA LEU A 162 -14.52 9.40 -7.64
C LEU A 162 -15.80 9.10 -6.84
N ALA A 163 -16.03 9.77 -5.71
CA ALA A 163 -17.16 9.49 -4.82
C ALA A 163 -18.51 9.60 -5.52
N GLY A 164 -18.71 10.60 -6.39
CA GLY A 164 -19.92 10.76 -7.20
C GLY A 164 -20.18 9.65 -8.22
N SER A 165 -19.17 8.81 -8.47
CA SER A 165 -19.28 7.61 -9.30
C SER A 165 -19.47 6.32 -8.48
N GLY A 166 -19.71 6.43 -7.17
CA GLY A 166 -19.94 5.28 -6.29
C GLY A 166 -18.66 4.48 -5.97
N VAL A 167 -17.49 5.08 -6.18
CA VAL A 167 -16.18 4.45 -5.88
C VAL A 167 -15.74 4.85 -4.49
N ARG A 168 -15.32 3.89 -3.69
CA ARG A 168 -14.78 4.12 -2.34
C ARG A 168 -13.26 4.13 -2.39
N CYS A 169 -12.64 5.13 -1.78
CA CYS A 169 -11.19 5.23 -1.67
C CYS A 169 -10.81 5.38 -0.21
N ASN A 170 -10.03 4.42 0.30
CA ASN A 170 -9.56 4.42 1.67
C ASN A 170 -8.06 4.13 1.74
N LEU A 171 -7.48 4.39 2.88
CA LEU A 171 -6.09 4.10 3.16
C LEU A 171 -5.98 3.12 4.34
N VAL A 172 -4.87 2.38 4.33
CA VAL A 172 -4.39 1.63 5.48
C VAL A 172 -2.99 2.14 5.77
N SER A 173 -2.74 2.54 7.01
CA SER A 173 -1.46 3.06 7.50
C SER A 173 -0.84 2.07 8.49
N PRO A 174 -0.03 1.11 8.00
CA PRO A 174 0.65 0.16 8.86
C PRO A 174 1.73 0.83 9.71
N GLY A 175 1.93 0.32 10.91
CA GLY A 175 3.15 0.49 11.69
C GLY A 175 4.19 -0.58 11.36
N SER A 176 5.02 -0.96 12.34
CA SER A 176 6.01 -2.01 12.16
C SER A 176 5.34 -3.33 11.78
N THR A 177 5.63 -3.81 10.59
CA THR A 177 5.07 -5.04 10.01
C THR A 177 6.21 -5.97 9.59
N ASP A 178 6.12 -7.25 9.89
CA ASP A 178 7.15 -8.26 9.59
C ASP A 178 7.23 -8.52 8.08
N THR A 179 8.08 -7.76 7.42
CA THR A 179 8.37 -7.81 5.99
C THR A 179 9.86 -7.70 5.76
N ASP A 180 10.33 -8.07 4.57
CA ASP A 180 11.75 -7.87 4.20
C ASP A 180 12.16 -6.40 4.38
N MET A 181 11.31 -5.45 3.95
CA MET A 181 11.56 -4.02 4.15
C MET A 181 11.80 -3.67 5.62
N GLN A 182 11.04 -4.24 6.53
CA GLN A 182 11.22 -4.03 7.97
C GLN A 182 12.47 -4.73 8.48
N ARG A 183 12.74 -5.95 8.03
CA ARG A 183 13.90 -6.76 8.45
C ARG A 183 15.23 -6.17 8.01
N THR A 184 15.30 -5.44 6.90
CA THR A 184 16.52 -4.70 6.50
C THR A 184 16.95 -3.64 7.52
N LEU A 185 16.06 -3.23 8.42
CA LEU A 185 16.34 -2.28 9.49
C LEU A 185 16.83 -2.97 10.79
N TRP A 186 16.92 -4.29 10.81
CA TRP A 186 17.33 -5.04 11.98
C TRP A 186 18.86 -5.17 11.99
N VAL A 187 19.46 -4.62 13.02
CA VAL A 187 20.93 -4.59 13.18
C VAL A 187 21.44 -5.51 14.30
N SER A 188 20.50 -6.19 14.99
CA SER A 188 20.81 -7.06 16.14
C SER A 188 19.74 -8.14 16.30
N ASP A 189 20.09 -9.22 17.03
CA ASP A 189 19.18 -10.36 17.29
C ASP A 189 17.95 -9.95 18.14
N ASP A 190 18.05 -8.87 18.91
CA ASP A 190 16.96 -8.33 19.73
C ASP A 190 16.19 -7.19 19.06
N ALA A 191 16.44 -6.93 17.77
CA ALA A 191 15.85 -5.80 17.03
C ALA A 191 14.31 -5.79 17.08
N GLU A 192 13.67 -6.96 17.04
CA GLU A 192 12.21 -7.08 17.18
C GLU A 192 11.76 -6.59 18.56
N GLN A 193 12.41 -7.05 19.62
CA GLN A 193 12.07 -6.67 20.99
C GLN A 193 12.30 -5.17 21.24
N GLN A 194 13.35 -4.61 20.66
CA GLN A 194 13.61 -3.18 20.72
C GLN A 194 12.49 -2.38 20.03
N ARG A 195 12.01 -2.84 18.87
CA ARG A 195 10.86 -2.24 18.18
C ARG A 195 9.59 -2.26 19.02
N ILE A 196 9.33 -3.38 19.68
CA ILE A 196 8.17 -3.55 20.56
C ILE A 196 8.27 -2.61 21.76
N ARG A 197 9.45 -2.46 22.36
CA ARG A 197 9.70 -1.56 23.50
C ARG A 197 9.69 -0.08 23.12
N GLY A 198 10.02 0.24 21.86
CA GLY A 198 10.22 1.61 21.38
C GLY A 198 11.66 2.11 21.58
N PHE A 199 11.88 3.32 21.13
CA PHE A 199 13.19 3.99 21.16
C PHE A 199 13.02 5.37 21.78
N GLY A 200 13.20 5.48 23.10
CA GLY A 200 13.00 6.72 23.86
C GLY A 200 13.84 7.89 23.35
N GLU A 201 15.11 7.62 22.98
CA GLU A 201 16.03 8.61 22.41
C GLU A 201 15.60 9.12 21.03
N GLN A 202 14.75 8.38 20.32
CA GLN A 202 14.19 8.77 19.03
C GLN A 202 12.74 9.25 19.13
N PHE A 203 12.23 9.47 20.35
CA PHE A 203 10.84 9.84 20.62
C PHE A 203 9.83 8.86 19.99
N LYS A 204 10.24 7.60 19.80
CA LYS A 204 9.41 6.55 19.25
C LYS A 204 8.87 5.67 20.36
N LEU A 205 7.55 5.71 20.54
CA LEU A 205 6.85 4.84 21.47
C LEU A 205 6.98 3.38 21.06
N GLY A 206 6.83 2.48 22.01
CA GLY A 206 6.70 1.06 21.76
C GLY A 206 5.34 0.70 21.15
N ILE A 207 5.12 -0.60 20.99
CA ILE A 207 3.87 -1.15 20.45
C ILE A 207 3.03 -1.69 21.62
N PRO A 208 1.93 -1.01 22.02
CA PRO A 208 1.12 -1.42 23.15
C PRO A 208 0.60 -2.86 23.07
N LEU A 209 0.29 -3.37 21.88
CA LEU A 209 -0.11 -4.77 21.69
C LEU A 209 1.03 -5.79 21.86
N GLY A 210 2.27 -5.34 22.12
CA GLY A 210 3.41 -6.21 22.46
C GLY A 210 3.91 -7.09 21.33
N LYS A 211 3.61 -6.78 20.08
CA LYS A 211 4.06 -7.53 18.91
C LYS A 211 4.18 -6.64 17.67
N ILE A 212 5.01 -7.05 16.72
CA ILE A 212 5.03 -6.52 15.35
C ILE A 212 3.85 -7.14 14.57
N ALA A 213 3.21 -6.38 13.69
CA ALA A 213 2.14 -6.88 12.87
C ALA A 213 2.65 -7.92 11.83
N ARG A 214 1.85 -8.93 11.56
CA ARG A 214 2.07 -9.79 10.38
C ARG A 214 1.46 -9.15 9.14
N PRO A 215 2.02 -9.36 7.93
CA PRO A 215 1.45 -8.85 6.68
C PRO A 215 -0.05 -9.17 6.52
N GLN A 216 -0.46 -10.35 6.99
CA GLN A 216 -1.86 -10.81 6.95
C GLN A 216 -2.81 -9.92 7.76
N GLU A 217 -2.34 -9.35 8.87
CA GLU A 217 -3.16 -8.47 9.72
C GLU A 217 -3.46 -7.14 9.01
N VAL A 218 -2.51 -6.66 8.21
CA VAL A 218 -2.71 -5.50 7.33
C VAL A 218 -3.62 -5.85 6.15
N ALA A 219 -3.37 -7.01 5.50
CA ALA A 219 -4.18 -7.51 4.39
C ALA A 219 -5.66 -7.66 4.77
N ASN A 220 -5.97 -8.15 5.96
CA ASN A 220 -7.34 -8.29 6.45
C ASN A 220 -8.08 -6.94 6.50
N THR A 221 -7.40 -5.87 6.90
CA THR A 221 -7.97 -4.51 6.90
C THR A 221 -8.20 -4.02 5.47
N ILE A 222 -7.26 -4.30 4.55
CA ILE A 222 -7.40 -3.97 3.13
C ILE A 222 -8.63 -4.66 2.53
N LEU A 223 -8.79 -5.97 2.76
CA LEU A 223 -9.94 -6.72 2.28
C LEU A 223 -11.25 -6.19 2.87
N PHE A 224 -11.27 -5.87 4.16
CA PHE A 224 -12.45 -5.26 4.78
C PHE A 224 -12.84 -3.97 4.07
N LEU A 225 -11.90 -3.04 3.88
CA LEU A 225 -12.16 -1.77 3.22
C LEU A 225 -12.55 -1.92 1.75
N ALA A 226 -12.04 -2.94 1.06
CA ALA A 226 -12.42 -3.26 -0.32
C ALA A 226 -13.82 -3.89 -0.41
N SER A 227 -14.28 -4.59 0.61
CA SER A 227 -15.52 -5.38 0.62
C SER A 227 -16.79 -4.54 0.74
N SER A 228 -17.95 -5.17 0.50
CA SER A 228 -19.28 -4.59 0.73
C SER A 228 -19.57 -4.29 2.21
N HIS A 229 -18.84 -4.92 3.14
CA HIS A 229 -18.97 -4.61 4.57
C HIS A 229 -18.54 -3.17 4.92
N ALA A 230 -17.72 -2.55 4.06
CA ALA A 230 -17.29 -1.15 4.16
C ALA A 230 -18.06 -0.22 3.19
N SER A 231 -19.29 -0.57 2.82
CA SER A 231 -20.07 0.11 1.77
C SER A 231 -20.30 1.62 2.02
N HIS A 232 -20.24 2.07 3.27
CA HIS A 232 -20.38 3.49 3.64
C HIS A 232 -19.10 4.08 4.24
N ILE A 233 -17.93 3.45 3.98
CA ILE A 233 -16.63 3.92 4.42
C ILE A 233 -15.83 4.38 3.20
N THR A 234 -15.54 5.67 3.14
CA THR A 234 -14.66 6.28 2.12
C THR A 234 -13.90 7.44 2.72
N LEU A 235 -12.77 7.81 2.14
CA LEU A 235 -11.86 8.87 2.60
C LEU A 235 -11.32 8.65 4.02
N GLN A 236 -11.28 7.40 4.49
CA GLN A 236 -10.74 7.06 5.78
C GLN A 236 -9.31 6.50 5.66
N ASP A 237 -8.52 6.77 6.67
CA ASP A 237 -7.19 6.21 6.84
C ASP A 237 -7.16 5.40 8.13
N ILE A 238 -7.10 4.08 8.00
CA ILE A 238 -7.10 3.15 9.12
C ILE A 238 -5.66 2.82 9.53
N VAL A 239 -5.28 3.27 10.71
CA VAL A 239 -3.96 2.96 11.27
C VAL A 239 -3.95 1.54 11.83
N VAL A 240 -2.97 0.72 11.40
CA VAL A 240 -2.79 -0.68 11.83
C VAL A 240 -1.37 -0.82 12.40
N ASP A 241 -1.18 -0.32 13.63
CA ASP A 241 0.14 -0.14 14.24
C ASP A 241 0.27 -0.71 15.67
N GLY A 242 -0.76 -1.41 16.14
CA GLY A 242 -0.78 -1.95 17.51
C GLY A 242 -0.81 -0.89 18.61
N GLY A 243 -1.20 0.34 18.27
CA GLY A 243 -1.30 1.49 19.18
C GLY A 243 -0.01 2.30 19.28
N SER A 244 0.99 2.09 18.41
CA SER A 244 2.31 2.75 18.53
C SER A 244 2.27 4.26 18.27
N THR A 245 1.21 4.79 17.66
CA THR A 245 0.99 6.23 17.44
C THR A 245 -0.15 6.81 18.30
N LEU A 246 -0.71 6.02 19.22
CA LEU A 246 -1.83 6.42 20.10
C LEU A 246 -3.07 6.92 19.35
N GLY A 247 -3.25 6.50 18.09
CA GLY A 247 -4.40 6.85 17.27
C GLY A 247 -4.25 8.18 16.51
N ALA A 248 -3.02 8.65 16.32
CA ALA A 248 -2.73 9.84 15.51
C ALA A 248 -2.98 9.61 14.01
#